data_c633227308f8119af3fecff0129ec4ec
#
_entry.id   c633227308f8119af3fecff0129ec4ec
#
_cell.length_a   1.000
_cell.length_b   1.000
_cell.length_c   1.000
_cell.angle_alpha   90.00
_cell.angle_beta   90.00
_cell.angle_gamma   90.00
#
_symmetry.space_group_name_H-M   'P 1'
#
loop_
_entity.id
_entity.type
_entity.pdbx_description
1 polymer ?
#
loop_
_entity_poly.entity_id
_entity_poly.type
_entity_poly.pdbx_seq_one_letter_code
_entity_poly.pdbx_strand_id
1 'polypeptide(L)'
;ESDIVVGYDNGNTNVQLTASADSQEVNIKHKLDQTNIELTASAGSQEITIDHQLDSTNIKLTASADNQEVTISQQIDDANRVSPTINNNGDISVEWERSLGDDNSLTATLKPNESLDVEWKDNDWTASVNMPMDGINVEGANVSIKRDVSF
;
A
#
# COMPACT_ATOMS: atom_id res chain seq x y z
N GLU A 1 -20.82 -24.40 -3.61
CA GLU A 1 -20.86 -23.26 -2.66
C GLU A 1 -21.47 -22.10 -3.43
N SER A 2 -22.55 -21.51 -2.92
CA SER A 2 -23.24 -20.44 -3.63
C SER A 2 -23.16 -19.19 -2.78
N ASP A 3 -22.52 -18.14 -3.32
CA ASP A 3 -22.49 -16.83 -2.70
C ASP A 3 -23.71 -16.03 -3.12
N ILE A 4 -24.30 -15.30 -2.20
CA ILE A 4 -25.34 -14.32 -2.47
C ILE A 4 -24.66 -12.94 -2.47
N VAL A 5 -24.77 -12.24 -3.59
CA VAL A 5 -24.26 -10.87 -3.73
C VAL A 5 -25.44 -9.93 -3.95
N VAL A 6 -25.57 -8.94 -3.10
CA VAL A 6 -26.56 -7.86 -3.22
C VAL A 6 -25.82 -6.55 -3.33
N GLY A 7 -26.14 -5.76 -4.34
CA GLY A 7 -25.49 -4.48 -4.59
C GLY A 7 -26.48 -3.33 -4.78
N TYR A 8 -26.04 -2.14 -4.38
CA TYR A 8 -26.70 -0.86 -4.66
C TYR A 8 -25.67 0.13 -5.20
N ASP A 9 -25.97 0.78 -6.28
CA ASP A 9 -25.10 1.79 -6.90
C ASP A 9 -25.92 3.00 -7.33
N ASN A 10 -25.51 4.20 -6.95
CA ASN A 10 -26.09 5.47 -7.41
C ASN A 10 -25.08 6.39 -8.12
N GLY A 11 -23.95 5.81 -8.57
CA GLY A 11 -22.87 6.54 -9.24
C GLY A 11 -21.80 7.06 -8.26
N ASN A 12 -22.17 7.62 -7.12
CA ASN A 12 -21.21 8.09 -6.12
C ASN A 12 -21.06 7.13 -4.93
N THR A 13 -22.07 6.31 -4.69
CA THR A 13 -22.05 5.32 -3.60
C THR A 13 -22.33 3.94 -4.17
N ASN A 14 -21.42 3.03 -3.92
CA ASN A 14 -21.59 1.61 -4.21
C ASN A 14 -21.62 0.85 -2.87
N VAL A 15 -22.61 0.02 -2.68
CA VAL A 15 -22.74 -0.86 -1.52
C VAL A 15 -22.85 -2.28 -2.04
N GLN A 16 -21.98 -3.16 -1.59
CA GLN A 16 -21.99 -4.57 -1.92
C GLN A 16 -22.04 -5.40 -0.63
N LEU A 17 -22.98 -6.30 -0.56
CA LEU A 17 -23.06 -7.34 0.48
C LEU A 17 -22.79 -8.69 -0.18
N THR A 18 -21.80 -9.39 0.31
CA THR A 18 -21.49 -10.77 -0.08
C THR A 18 -21.73 -11.68 1.11
N ALA A 19 -22.51 -12.71 0.94
CA ALA A 19 -22.79 -13.70 1.98
C ALA A 19 -22.61 -15.12 1.42
N SER A 20 -21.79 -15.92 2.11
CA SER A 20 -21.64 -17.36 1.90
C SER A 20 -21.98 -18.12 3.18
N ALA A 21 -21.91 -19.46 3.14
CA ALA A 21 -22.16 -20.30 4.31
C ALA A 21 -21.17 -20.01 5.46
N ASP A 22 -19.94 -19.62 5.12
CA ASP A 22 -18.82 -19.49 6.06
C ASP A 22 -18.33 -18.05 6.25
N SER A 23 -18.78 -17.10 5.42
CA SER A 23 -18.33 -15.72 5.50
C SER A 23 -19.41 -14.70 5.10
N GLN A 24 -19.37 -13.57 5.75
CA GLN A 24 -20.20 -12.41 5.44
C GLN A 24 -19.30 -11.18 5.32
N GLU A 25 -19.42 -10.44 4.25
CA GLU A 25 -18.65 -9.22 4.02
C GLU A 25 -19.57 -8.11 3.51
N VAL A 26 -19.38 -6.93 4.05
CA VAL A 26 -19.98 -5.68 3.55
C VAL A 26 -18.87 -4.79 3.04
N ASN A 27 -18.98 -4.35 1.80
CA ASN A 27 -18.10 -3.36 1.22
C ASN A 27 -18.92 -2.13 0.81
N ILE A 28 -18.51 -0.97 1.27
CA ILE A 28 -19.12 0.32 0.94
C ILE A 28 -18.05 1.21 0.33
N LYS A 29 -18.27 1.66 -0.88
CA LYS A 29 -17.42 2.65 -1.57
C LYS A 29 -18.21 3.91 -1.79
N HIS A 30 -17.65 5.04 -1.37
CA HIS A 30 -18.25 6.35 -1.60
C HIS A 30 -17.21 7.28 -2.20
N LYS A 31 -17.57 7.89 -3.32
CA LYS A 31 -16.72 8.88 -4.00
C LYS A 31 -17.30 10.27 -3.80
N LEU A 32 -16.47 11.16 -3.27
CA LEU A 32 -16.79 12.56 -3.08
C LEU A 32 -15.68 13.43 -3.70
N ASP A 33 -15.92 13.94 -4.90
CA ASP A 33 -14.95 14.68 -5.72
C ASP A 33 -13.60 13.92 -5.84
N GLN A 34 -12.58 14.40 -5.16
CA GLN A 34 -11.23 13.84 -5.14
C GLN A 34 -11.00 12.89 -3.94
N THR A 35 -12.05 12.58 -3.19
CA THR A 35 -11.98 11.69 -2.01
C THR A 35 -12.72 10.41 -2.29
N ASN A 36 -12.06 9.28 -2.05
CA ASN A 36 -12.67 7.95 -2.06
C ASN A 36 -12.67 7.41 -0.64
N ILE A 37 -13.81 6.92 -0.19
CA ILE A 37 -13.98 6.28 1.11
C ILE A 37 -14.40 4.84 0.84
N GLU A 38 -13.67 3.90 1.39
CA GLU A 38 -13.99 2.48 1.33
C GLU A 38 -14.08 1.93 2.76
N LEU A 39 -15.19 1.27 3.06
CA LEU A 39 -15.40 0.52 4.27
C LEU A 39 -15.58 -0.95 3.91
N THR A 40 -14.74 -1.80 4.46
CA THR A 40 -14.89 -3.25 4.39
C THR A 40 -15.11 -3.80 5.79
N ALA A 41 -16.16 -4.58 5.98
CA ALA A 41 -16.48 -5.19 7.26
C ALA A 41 -16.85 -6.67 7.07
N SER A 42 -16.22 -7.53 7.87
CA SER A 42 -16.52 -8.95 7.98
C SER A 42 -16.64 -9.35 9.45
N ALA A 43 -17.01 -10.60 9.73
CA ALA A 43 -17.19 -11.08 11.10
C ALA A 43 -15.92 -11.01 11.97
N GLY A 44 -14.72 -11.00 11.34
CA GLY A 44 -13.43 -11.00 12.05
C GLY A 44 -12.57 -9.77 11.80
N SER A 45 -12.93 -8.88 10.85
CA SER A 45 -12.15 -7.72 10.54
C SER A 45 -13.02 -6.55 10.06
N GLN A 46 -12.60 -5.37 10.42
CA GLN A 46 -13.21 -4.12 9.95
C GLN A 46 -12.08 -3.18 9.53
N GLU A 47 -12.19 -2.65 8.34
CA GLU A 47 -11.20 -1.71 7.81
C GLU A 47 -11.92 -0.54 7.13
N ILE A 48 -11.45 0.66 7.38
CA ILE A 48 -11.82 1.85 6.65
C ILE A 48 -10.59 2.40 5.93
N THR A 49 -10.71 2.69 4.65
CA THR A 49 -9.70 3.39 3.88
C THR A 49 -10.28 4.70 3.37
N ILE A 50 -9.57 5.78 3.58
CA ILE A 50 -9.85 7.10 3.00
C ILE A 50 -8.67 7.47 2.11
N ASP A 51 -8.96 7.74 0.87
CA ASP A 51 -7.98 8.14 -0.14
C ASP A 51 -8.38 9.50 -0.70
N HIS A 52 -7.50 10.47 -0.57
CA HIS A 52 -7.74 11.84 -1.02
C HIS A 52 -6.62 12.30 -1.94
N GLN A 53 -6.97 12.66 -3.18
CA GLN A 53 -6.03 13.11 -4.20
C GLN A 53 -6.02 14.63 -4.26
N LEU A 54 -4.85 15.24 -4.09
CA LEU A 54 -4.58 16.66 -4.26
C LEU A 54 -3.47 16.85 -5.28
N ASP A 55 -3.80 17.17 -6.52
CA ASP A 55 -2.83 17.32 -7.62
C ASP A 55 -1.82 16.15 -7.66
N SER A 56 -0.57 16.41 -7.30
CA SER A 56 0.52 15.44 -7.24
C SER A 56 0.67 14.74 -5.88
N THR A 57 -0.21 15.03 -4.92
CA THR A 57 -0.16 14.47 -3.57
C THR A 57 -1.37 13.58 -3.35
N ASN A 58 -1.13 12.36 -2.88
CA ASN A 58 -2.16 11.44 -2.42
C ASN A 58 -2.03 11.23 -0.91
N ILE A 59 -3.13 11.36 -0.18
CA ILE A 59 -3.19 11.08 1.26
C ILE A 59 -4.09 9.87 1.46
N LYS A 60 -3.52 8.79 1.98
CA LYS A 60 -4.24 7.57 2.31
C LYS A 60 -4.23 7.34 3.81
N LEU A 61 -5.40 7.19 4.37
CA LEU A 61 -5.61 6.73 5.74
C LEU A 61 -6.23 5.33 5.69
N THR A 62 -5.62 4.38 6.37
CA THR A 62 -6.18 3.04 6.59
C THR A 62 -6.31 2.81 8.08
N ALA A 63 -7.48 2.39 8.54
CA ALA A 63 -7.73 2.12 9.94
C ALA A 63 -8.51 0.80 10.10
N SER A 64 -8.01 -0.06 10.95
CA SER A 64 -8.66 -1.28 11.43
C SER A 64 -8.67 -1.29 12.96
N ALA A 65 -9.23 -2.35 13.57
CA ALA A 65 -9.27 -2.47 15.02
C ALA A 65 -7.87 -2.47 15.66
N ASP A 66 -6.89 -3.07 14.97
CA ASP A 66 -5.55 -3.32 15.51
C ASP A 66 -4.47 -2.43 14.87
N ASN A 67 -4.75 -1.82 13.73
CA ASN A 67 -3.78 -1.00 13.00
C ASN A 67 -4.42 0.26 12.43
N GLN A 68 -3.74 1.36 12.61
CA GLN A 68 -4.07 2.64 11.98
C GLN A 68 -2.81 3.19 11.32
N GLU A 69 -2.92 3.55 10.06
CA GLU A 69 -1.78 3.97 9.26
C GLU A 69 -2.16 5.17 8.38
N VAL A 70 -1.26 6.12 8.29
CA VAL A 70 -1.36 7.26 7.38
C VAL A 70 -0.16 7.23 6.44
N THR A 71 -0.43 7.20 5.16
CA THR A 71 0.56 7.35 4.09
C THR A 71 0.28 8.61 3.30
N ILE A 72 1.29 9.41 3.07
CA ILE A 72 1.25 10.58 2.18
C ILE A 72 2.16 10.28 1.01
N SER A 73 1.63 10.14 -0.19
CA SER A 73 2.41 9.92 -1.41
C SER A 73 2.52 11.20 -2.20
N GLN A 74 3.73 11.66 -2.43
CA GLN A 74 4.03 12.86 -3.20
C GLN A 74 4.79 12.51 -4.47
N GLN A 75 4.22 12.81 -5.62
CA GLN A 75 4.92 12.78 -6.90
C GLN A 75 5.83 14.01 -6.98
N ILE A 76 7.15 13.78 -7.03
CA ILE A 76 8.15 14.85 -7.09
C ILE A 76 8.37 15.31 -8.53
N ASP A 77 8.46 14.34 -9.45
CA ASP A 77 8.55 14.53 -10.89
C ASP A 77 8.00 13.28 -11.61
N ASP A 78 8.07 13.24 -12.93
CA ASP A 78 7.51 12.15 -13.74
C ASP A 78 8.11 10.77 -13.40
N ALA A 79 9.27 10.72 -12.78
CA ALA A 79 9.98 9.48 -12.47
C ALA A 79 10.04 9.17 -10.97
N ASN A 80 9.89 10.16 -10.08
CA ASN A 80 10.16 10.01 -8.65
C ASN A 80 8.92 10.26 -7.81
N ARG A 81 8.66 9.34 -6.86
CA ARG A 81 7.63 9.46 -5.83
C ARG A 81 8.22 9.18 -4.45
N VAL A 82 7.78 9.91 -3.45
CA VAL A 82 8.15 9.70 -2.04
C VAL A 82 6.90 9.52 -1.21
N SER A 83 6.89 8.50 -0.37
CA SER A 83 5.73 8.10 0.42
C SER A 83 6.12 7.83 1.88
N PRO A 84 6.13 8.83 2.75
CA PRO A 84 6.22 8.63 4.19
C PRO A 84 4.93 7.99 4.73
N THR A 85 5.11 7.05 5.65
CA THR A 85 4.04 6.34 6.36
C THR A 85 4.29 6.38 7.85
N ILE A 86 3.24 6.58 8.64
CA ILE A 86 3.27 6.48 10.10
C ILE A 86 2.10 5.61 10.56
N ASN A 87 2.34 4.73 11.53
CA ASN A 87 1.29 3.93 12.16
C ASN A 87 0.98 4.36 13.61
N ASN A 88 -0.05 3.75 14.20
CA ASN A 88 -0.49 4.03 15.58
C ASN A 88 0.53 3.62 16.66
N ASN A 89 1.53 2.80 16.33
CA ASN A 89 2.63 2.44 17.23
C ASN A 89 3.75 3.49 17.23
N GLY A 90 3.67 4.45 16.30
CA GLY A 90 4.70 5.48 16.10
C GLY A 90 5.84 5.01 15.18
N ASP A 91 5.69 3.85 14.54
CA ASP A 91 6.67 3.40 13.55
C ASP A 91 6.54 4.26 12.30
N ILE A 92 7.68 4.66 11.77
CA ILE A 92 7.78 5.50 10.58
C ILE A 92 8.52 4.73 9.51
N SER A 93 8.04 4.78 8.29
CA SER A 93 8.77 4.36 7.10
C SER A 93 8.71 5.43 6.03
N VAL A 94 9.74 5.48 5.19
CA VAL A 94 9.77 6.38 4.03
C VAL A 94 10.16 5.55 2.82
N GLU A 95 9.25 5.46 1.88
CA GLU A 95 9.49 4.83 0.59
C GLU A 95 9.81 5.88 -0.46
N TRP A 96 10.86 5.65 -1.22
CA TRP A 96 11.17 6.38 -2.43
C TRP A 96 11.14 5.41 -3.61
N GLU A 97 10.35 5.74 -4.61
CA GLU A 97 10.22 4.98 -5.83
C GLU A 97 10.68 5.81 -7.02
N ARG A 98 11.47 5.20 -7.89
CA ARG A 98 11.92 5.79 -9.13
C ARG A 98 11.62 4.88 -10.32
N SER A 99 10.88 5.38 -11.28
CA SER A 99 10.75 4.77 -12.60
C SER A 99 12.02 5.02 -13.43
N LEU A 100 12.58 3.96 -14.00
CA LEU A 100 13.77 4.00 -14.85
C LEU A 100 13.44 3.74 -16.34
N GLY A 101 12.17 3.62 -16.66
CA GLY A 101 11.64 3.32 -17.99
C GLY A 101 10.60 2.19 -17.93
N ASP A 102 10.24 1.64 -19.08
CA ASP A 102 9.24 0.58 -19.18
C ASP A 102 9.69 -0.65 -18.38
N ASP A 103 8.82 -1.11 -17.48
CA ASP A 103 9.03 -2.28 -16.60
C ASP A 103 10.33 -2.28 -15.78
N ASN A 104 10.92 -1.09 -15.57
CA ASN A 104 12.14 -0.91 -14.80
C ASN A 104 11.93 0.11 -13.69
N SER A 105 12.20 -0.27 -12.44
CA SER A 105 12.00 0.58 -11.26
C SER A 105 13.03 0.32 -10.18
N LEU A 106 13.28 1.34 -9.38
CA LEU A 106 14.06 1.28 -8.16
C LEU A 106 13.19 1.76 -7.00
N THR A 107 13.10 0.96 -5.95
CA THR A 107 12.38 1.30 -4.71
C THR A 107 13.36 1.25 -3.55
N ALA A 108 13.37 2.27 -2.72
CA ALA A 108 14.13 2.29 -1.48
C ALA A 108 13.18 2.59 -0.31
N THR A 109 13.17 1.72 0.69
CA THR A 109 12.36 1.86 1.90
C THR A 109 13.25 1.99 3.11
N LEU A 110 13.19 3.15 3.76
CA LEU A 110 13.88 3.43 5.00
C LEU A 110 12.91 3.25 6.18
N LYS A 111 13.25 2.37 7.11
CA LYS A 111 12.63 2.25 8.43
C LYS A 111 13.66 2.65 9.46
N PRO A 112 13.58 3.85 10.06
CA PRO A 112 14.57 4.35 11.00
C PRO A 112 14.79 3.39 12.17
N ASN A 113 16.04 3.12 12.53
CA ASN A 113 16.48 2.17 13.56
C ASN A 113 16.13 0.68 13.28
N GLU A 114 15.74 0.35 12.07
CA GLU A 114 15.37 -1.03 11.68
C GLU A 114 16.14 -1.47 10.44
N SER A 115 15.83 -0.87 9.29
CA SER A 115 16.45 -1.27 8.02
C SER A 115 16.39 -0.17 6.94
N LEU A 116 17.28 -0.31 5.97
CA LEU A 116 17.15 0.27 4.65
C LEU A 116 17.06 -0.86 3.64
N ASP A 117 15.94 -0.94 2.95
CA ASP A 117 15.66 -1.92 1.92
C ASP A 117 15.69 -1.26 0.56
N VAL A 118 16.44 -1.83 -0.39
CA VAL A 118 16.51 -1.35 -1.77
C VAL A 118 16.14 -2.49 -2.70
N GLU A 119 15.18 -2.26 -3.57
CA GLU A 119 14.75 -3.21 -4.59
C GLU A 119 14.85 -2.59 -5.97
N TRP A 120 15.49 -3.29 -6.88
CA TRP A 120 15.53 -2.97 -8.30
C TRP A 120 14.80 -4.04 -9.09
N LYS A 121 13.89 -3.61 -9.95
CA LYS A 121 13.15 -4.47 -10.87
C LYS A 121 13.45 -4.06 -12.30
N ASP A 122 13.68 -5.05 -13.14
CA ASP A 122 13.86 -4.89 -14.59
C ASP A 122 13.26 -6.11 -15.29
N ASN A 123 12.05 -5.95 -15.86
CA ASN A 123 11.27 -7.02 -16.45
C ASN A 123 11.15 -8.23 -15.48
N ASP A 124 11.77 -9.34 -15.86
CA ASP A 124 11.74 -10.61 -15.08
C ASP A 124 12.76 -10.65 -13.93
N TRP A 125 13.62 -9.65 -13.81
CA TRP A 125 14.66 -9.61 -12.79
C TRP A 125 14.28 -8.76 -11.60
N THR A 126 14.60 -9.26 -10.42
CA THR A 126 14.50 -8.52 -9.17
C THR A 126 15.81 -8.66 -8.39
N ALA A 127 16.44 -7.56 -8.06
CA ALA A 127 17.57 -7.53 -7.15
C ALA A 127 17.17 -6.76 -5.90
N SER A 128 17.42 -7.33 -4.73
CA SER A 128 17.08 -6.73 -3.44
C SER A 128 18.29 -6.68 -2.53
N VAL A 129 18.45 -5.58 -1.83
CA VAL A 129 19.46 -5.38 -0.80
C VAL A 129 18.74 -4.97 0.49
N ASN A 130 18.89 -5.74 1.55
CA ASN A 130 18.44 -5.39 2.89
C ASN A 130 19.65 -5.04 3.74
N MET A 131 19.61 -3.87 4.35
CA MET A 131 20.64 -3.34 5.22
C MET A 131 20.05 -3.06 6.60
N PRO A 132 20.23 -3.97 7.58
CA PRO A 132 19.85 -3.69 8.97
C PRO A 132 20.58 -2.47 9.52
N MET A 133 19.88 -1.65 10.30
CA MET A 133 20.37 -0.39 10.82
C MET A 133 20.24 -0.31 12.35
N ASP A 134 21.29 0.17 13.01
CA ASP A 134 21.23 0.67 14.39
C ASP A 134 21.45 2.19 14.35
N GLY A 135 20.38 2.93 14.55
CA GLY A 135 20.34 4.37 14.29
C GLY A 135 20.58 4.68 12.81
N ILE A 136 21.71 5.34 12.52
CA ILE A 136 22.12 5.67 11.14
C ILE A 136 23.24 4.74 10.63
N ASN A 137 23.67 3.77 11.43
CA ASN A 137 24.77 2.87 11.08
C ASN A 137 24.20 1.61 10.42
N VAL A 138 24.77 1.21 9.29
CA VAL A 138 24.46 -0.04 8.61
C VAL A 138 25.30 -1.15 9.22
N GLU A 139 24.66 -2.21 9.73
CA GLU A 139 25.31 -3.35 10.38
C GLU A 139 25.71 -4.49 9.43
N GLY A 140 25.41 -4.35 8.17
CA GLY A 140 25.69 -5.35 7.15
C GLY A 140 24.76 -5.19 5.97
N ALA A 141 24.86 -6.10 4.99
CA ALA A 141 23.95 -6.11 3.84
C ALA A 141 23.67 -7.55 3.42
N ASN A 142 22.40 -7.85 3.20
CA ASN A 142 21.93 -9.08 2.58
C ASN A 142 21.51 -8.78 1.15
N VAL A 143 22.07 -9.50 0.18
CA VAL A 143 21.76 -9.29 -1.23
C VAL A 143 21.04 -10.52 -1.77
N SER A 144 19.94 -10.32 -2.49
CA SER A 144 19.18 -11.36 -3.18
C SER A 144 18.99 -10.96 -4.65
N ILE A 145 19.10 -11.92 -5.55
CA ILE A 145 18.77 -11.74 -6.96
C ILE A 145 17.84 -12.88 -7.37
N LYS A 146 16.72 -12.52 -7.96
CA LYS A 146 15.68 -13.44 -8.43
C LYS A 146 15.37 -13.16 -9.89
N ARG A 147 15.06 -14.21 -10.63
CA ARG A 147 14.49 -14.13 -11.98
C ARG A 147 13.21 -14.95 -12.05
N ASP A 148 12.14 -14.34 -12.50
CA ASP A 148 10.88 -15.02 -12.77
C ASP A 148 10.89 -15.50 -14.24
N VAL A 149 10.70 -16.79 -14.44
CA VAL A 149 10.68 -17.42 -15.79
C VAL A 149 9.30 -17.99 -16.01
N SER A 150 8.56 -17.45 -16.97
CA SER A 150 7.30 -18.03 -17.44
C SER A 150 7.56 -19.02 -18.58
N PHE A 151 7.00 -20.21 -18.51
CA PHE A 151 7.07 -21.25 -19.56
C PHE A 151 5.75 -21.36 -20.29
#